data_4c10fd8bd880da66e3b6896e25f37088
#
_entry.id   4c10fd8bd880da66e3b6896e25f37088
#
_cell.length_a   1.000
_cell.length_b   1.000
_cell.length_c   1.000
_cell.angle_alpha   90.00
_cell.angle_beta   90.00
_cell.angle_gamma   90.00
#
_symmetry.space_group_name_H-M   'P 1'
#
loop_
_entity.id
_entity.type
_entity.pdbx_description
1 polymer ?
#
loop_
_entity_poly.entity_id
_entity_poly.type
_entity_poly.pdbx_seq_one_letter_code
_entity_poly.pdbx_strand_id
1 'polypeptide(L)'
;MINKKFEKLFGREALPPDKKPDQFYMDIAASIQAVFDEILVKIAREAKKITGLDNLCLAGGVALNCVSNSKILFEKIFKKIWIQPASGDAGGALGSALYVYYHYLNNRRVADNINDFQKGSYLGNEYSNEEIENSLKRFGVKYKKVTEEELIEIISSEIANKKVI
;
A
#
# COMPACT_ATOMS: atom_id res chain seq x y z
N MET A 1 9.76 -5.32 18.67
CA MET A 1 11.18 -5.17 19.04
C MET A 1 11.77 -6.53 19.34
N ILE A 2 12.92 -6.82 18.76
CA ILE A 2 13.68 -8.05 19.00
C ILE A 2 14.25 -7.96 20.42
N ASN A 3 14.17 -9.05 21.18
CA ASN A 3 14.69 -9.13 22.53
C ASN A 3 15.62 -10.35 22.68
N LYS A 4 16.29 -10.46 23.82
CA LYS A 4 17.24 -11.55 24.09
C LYS A 4 16.65 -12.97 23.96
N LYS A 5 15.32 -13.14 24.08
CA LYS A 5 14.67 -14.43 23.83
C LYS A 5 14.72 -14.81 22.37
N PHE A 6 14.58 -13.83 21.47
CA PHE A 6 14.70 -14.02 20.03
C PHE A 6 16.14 -14.39 19.64
N GLU A 7 17.12 -13.67 20.19
CA GLU A 7 18.53 -13.98 19.96
C GLU A 7 18.88 -15.40 20.42
N LYS A 8 18.36 -15.80 21.58
CA LYS A 8 18.55 -17.17 22.09
C LYS A 8 17.86 -18.23 21.22
N LEU A 9 16.65 -17.90 20.70
CA LEU A 9 15.88 -18.81 19.84
C LEU A 9 16.59 -19.08 18.51
N PHE A 10 17.12 -18.04 17.89
CA PHE A 10 17.79 -18.14 16.59
C PHE A 10 19.29 -18.31 16.69
N GLY A 11 19.87 -18.30 17.91
CA GLY A 11 21.30 -18.52 18.13
C GLY A 11 22.22 -17.39 17.67
N ARG A 12 21.65 -16.19 17.43
CA ARG A 12 22.41 -15.05 16.92
C ARG A 12 21.83 -13.72 17.40
N GLU A 13 22.70 -12.72 17.59
CA GLU A 13 22.33 -11.37 18.00
C GLU A 13 21.51 -10.64 16.92
N ALA A 14 20.79 -9.60 17.32
CA ALA A 14 20.08 -8.73 16.38
C ALA A 14 21.06 -8.04 15.43
N LEU A 15 20.65 -7.91 14.15
CA LEU A 15 21.45 -7.19 13.16
C LEU A 15 21.50 -5.70 13.50
N PRO A 16 22.69 -5.09 13.65
CA PRO A 16 22.83 -3.65 13.81
C PRO A 16 22.23 -2.89 12.61
N PRO A 17 21.61 -1.71 12.86
CA PRO A 17 20.92 -0.95 11.78
C PRO A 17 21.82 -0.51 10.62
N ASP A 18 23.10 -0.34 10.88
CA ASP A 18 24.12 0.10 9.91
C ASP A 18 24.70 -1.05 9.08
N LYS A 19 24.36 -2.30 9.40
CA LYS A 19 24.89 -3.48 8.70
C LYS A 19 23.90 -4.04 7.69
N LYS A 20 24.44 -4.48 6.56
CA LYS A 20 23.67 -5.22 5.56
C LYS A 20 23.36 -6.63 6.07
N PRO A 21 22.13 -7.15 5.85
CA PRO A 21 21.78 -8.51 6.20
C PRO A 21 22.59 -9.51 5.37
N ASP A 22 23.12 -10.53 6.04
CA ASP A 22 23.64 -11.72 5.38
C ASP A 22 22.52 -12.75 5.18
N GLN A 23 22.85 -13.90 4.61
CA GLN A 23 21.88 -14.94 4.26
C GLN A 23 21.05 -15.39 5.46
N PHE A 24 21.65 -15.49 6.65
CA PHE A 24 20.94 -15.90 7.87
C PHE A 24 19.76 -14.95 8.21
N TYR A 25 19.99 -13.63 8.18
CA TYR A 25 18.92 -12.66 8.46
C TYR A 25 17.88 -12.60 7.35
N MET A 26 18.31 -12.81 6.09
CA MET A 26 17.39 -12.91 4.96
C MET A 26 16.50 -14.14 5.08
N ASP A 27 17.03 -15.28 5.51
CA ASP A 27 16.27 -16.52 5.72
C ASP A 27 15.25 -16.39 6.85
N ILE A 28 15.62 -15.73 7.95
CA ILE A 28 14.68 -15.43 9.05
C ILE A 28 13.53 -14.53 8.54
N ALA A 29 13.86 -13.49 7.80
CA ALA A 29 12.84 -12.57 7.24
C ALA A 29 11.90 -13.31 6.29
N ALA A 30 12.43 -14.13 5.40
CA ALA A 30 11.66 -14.98 4.48
C ALA A 30 10.79 -15.99 5.23
N SER A 31 11.31 -16.59 6.29
CA SER A 31 10.56 -17.56 7.11
C SER A 31 9.40 -16.92 7.84
N ILE A 32 9.59 -15.72 8.41
CA ILE A 32 8.51 -14.96 9.04
C ILE A 32 7.44 -14.58 8.00
N GLN A 33 7.86 -14.12 6.82
CA GLN A 33 6.91 -13.81 5.74
C GLN A 33 6.11 -15.04 5.32
N ALA A 34 6.74 -16.20 5.19
CA ALA A 34 6.04 -17.44 4.81
C ALA A 34 4.98 -17.86 5.85
N VAL A 35 5.32 -17.81 7.13
CA VAL A 35 4.38 -18.09 8.23
C VAL A 35 3.23 -17.08 8.22
N PHE A 36 3.55 -15.82 7.99
CA PHE A 36 2.57 -14.75 7.94
C PHE A 36 1.59 -14.92 6.76
N ASP A 37 2.10 -15.27 5.59
CA ASP A 37 1.28 -15.58 4.40
C ASP A 37 0.28 -16.71 4.69
N GLU A 38 0.75 -17.78 5.31
CA GLU A 38 -0.09 -18.93 5.69
C GLU A 38 -1.21 -18.51 6.66
N ILE A 39 -0.88 -17.71 7.67
CA ILE A 39 -1.86 -17.22 8.65
C ILE A 39 -2.93 -16.36 7.97
N LEU A 40 -2.53 -15.42 7.10
CA LEU A 40 -3.47 -14.53 6.42
C LEU A 40 -4.38 -15.28 5.46
N VAL A 41 -3.87 -16.26 4.73
CA VAL A 41 -4.70 -17.12 3.88
C VAL A 41 -5.71 -17.92 4.71
N LYS A 42 -5.31 -18.47 5.86
CA LYS A 42 -6.23 -19.15 6.78
C LYS A 42 -7.32 -18.22 7.31
N ILE A 43 -6.96 -17.00 7.71
CA ILE A 43 -7.93 -15.99 8.15
C ILE A 43 -8.91 -15.64 7.03
N ALA A 44 -8.41 -15.46 5.80
CA ALA A 44 -9.23 -15.15 4.64
C ALA A 44 -10.23 -16.28 4.33
N ARG A 45 -9.79 -17.54 4.40
CA ARG A 45 -10.68 -18.72 4.21
C ARG A 45 -11.74 -18.80 5.30
N GLU A 46 -11.38 -18.57 6.55
CA GLU A 46 -12.34 -18.59 7.65
C GLU A 46 -13.34 -17.42 7.55
N ALA A 47 -12.88 -16.23 7.19
CA ALA A 47 -13.77 -15.10 6.93
C ALA A 47 -14.78 -15.41 5.81
N LYS A 48 -14.34 -16.04 4.71
CA LYS A 48 -15.22 -16.48 3.64
C LYS A 48 -16.24 -17.50 4.11
N LYS A 49 -15.82 -18.48 4.91
CA LYS A 49 -16.69 -19.52 5.47
C LYS A 49 -17.76 -18.94 6.39
N ILE A 50 -17.39 -18.00 7.26
CA ILE A 50 -18.31 -17.38 8.22
C ILE A 50 -19.32 -16.48 7.52
N THR A 51 -18.86 -15.66 6.55
CA THR A 51 -19.69 -14.61 5.96
C THR A 51 -20.42 -15.04 4.69
N GLY A 52 -19.88 -16.00 3.94
CA GLY A 52 -20.34 -16.36 2.60
C GLY A 52 -20.14 -15.27 1.53
N LEU A 53 -19.62 -14.09 1.89
CA LEU A 53 -19.50 -12.94 1.00
C LEU A 53 -18.40 -13.13 -0.05
N ASP A 54 -18.58 -12.51 -1.22
CA ASP A 54 -17.67 -12.64 -2.36
C ASP A 54 -16.59 -11.56 -2.42
N ASN A 55 -16.75 -10.49 -1.65
CA ASN A 55 -15.84 -9.36 -1.66
C ASN A 55 -15.13 -9.23 -0.32
N LEU A 56 -13.82 -8.98 -0.36
CA LEU A 56 -12.97 -8.77 0.81
C LEU A 56 -12.47 -7.32 0.82
N CYS A 57 -12.62 -6.66 1.96
CA CYS A 57 -11.96 -5.38 2.22
C CYS A 57 -10.88 -5.58 3.28
N LEU A 58 -9.69 -5.05 3.03
CA LEU A 58 -8.55 -5.10 3.95
C LEU A 58 -8.18 -3.69 4.40
N ALA A 59 -7.98 -3.52 5.71
CA ALA A 59 -7.47 -2.30 6.33
C ALA A 59 -6.59 -2.67 7.54
N GLY A 60 -5.86 -1.69 8.07
CA GLY A 60 -4.84 -1.89 9.09
C GLY A 60 -3.44 -1.98 8.50
N GLY A 61 -2.39 -1.73 9.30
CA GLY A 61 -1.00 -1.70 8.83
C GLY A 61 -0.55 -2.99 8.12
N VAL A 62 -1.08 -4.14 8.55
CA VAL A 62 -0.83 -5.44 7.94
C VAL A 62 -1.35 -5.53 6.51
N ALA A 63 -2.42 -4.83 6.17
CA ALA A 63 -2.97 -4.79 4.82
C ALA A 63 -2.05 -4.09 3.79
N LEU A 64 -0.94 -3.48 4.22
CA LEU A 64 0.11 -2.96 3.33
C LEU A 64 1.09 -4.05 2.87
N ASN A 65 1.02 -5.27 3.42
CA ASN A 65 1.86 -6.38 2.98
C ASN A 65 1.38 -6.92 1.63
N CYS A 66 1.92 -6.36 0.54
CA CYS A 66 1.54 -6.72 -0.82
C CYS A 66 1.86 -8.19 -1.17
N VAL A 67 2.87 -8.80 -0.54
CA VAL A 67 3.21 -10.21 -0.75
C VAL A 67 2.08 -11.11 -0.26
N SER A 68 1.64 -10.91 0.99
CA SER A 68 0.53 -11.69 1.57
C SER A 68 -0.79 -11.40 0.87
N ASN A 69 -1.06 -10.15 0.49
CA ASN A 69 -2.25 -9.78 -0.27
C ASN A 69 -2.32 -10.52 -1.60
N SER A 70 -1.17 -10.65 -2.29
CA SER A 70 -1.05 -11.42 -3.52
C SER A 70 -1.37 -12.90 -3.31
N LYS A 71 -0.95 -13.50 -2.18
CA LYS A 71 -1.30 -14.89 -1.85
C LYS A 71 -2.82 -15.06 -1.73
N ILE A 72 -3.50 -14.18 -0.99
CA ILE A 72 -4.96 -14.22 -0.86
C ILE A 72 -5.64 -14.10 -2.23
N LEU A 73 -5.13 -13.22 -3.10
CA LEU A 73 -5.65 -13.03 -4.45
C LEU A 73 -5.51 -14.29 -5.31
N PHE A 74 -4.32 -14.90 -5.31
CA PHE A 74 -4.05 -16.10 -6.11
C PHE A 74 -4.80 -17.33 -5.64
N GLU A 75 -5.16 -17.42 -4.36
CA GLU A 75 -6.01 -18.46 -3.80
C GLU A 75 -7.47 -18.39 -4.28
N LYS A 76 -7.89 -17.28 -4.92
CA LYS A 76 -9.23 -17.06 -5.48
C LYS A 76 -10.37 -17.31 -4.47
N ILE A 77 -10.12 -17.05 -3.19
CA ILE A 77 -11.11 -17.22 -2.10
C ILE A 77 -12.25 -16.21 -2.26
N PHE A 78 -11.94 -15.02 -2.72
CA PHE A 78 -12.89 -13.94 -2.97
C PHE A 78 -12.88 -13.54 -4.44
N LYS A 79 -14.02 -13.07 -4.95
CA LYS A 79 -14.14 -12.56 -6.32
C LYS A 79 -13.45 -11.21 -6.50
N LYS A 80 -13.53 -10.35 -5.46
CA LYS A 80 -12.89 -9.03 -5.45
C LYS A 80 -12.23 -8.79 -4.11
N ILE A 81 -11.05 -8.18 -4.16
CA ILE A 81 -10.32 -7.74 -2.97
C ILE A 81 -10.07 -6.24 -3.13
N TRP A 82 -10.41 -5.47 -2.09
CA TRP A 82 -10.12 -4.06 -2.00
C TRP A 82 -9.24 -3.79 -0.79
N ILE A 83 -8.18 -3.04 -0.99
CA ILE A 83 -7.22 -2.68 0.05
C ILE A 83 -7.24 -1.18 0.18
N GLN A 84 -7.53 -0.68 1.40
CA GLN A 84 -7.47 0.75 1.67
C GLN A 84 -6.05 1.27 1.40
N PRO A 85 -5.84 2.21 0.47
CA PRO A 85 -4.51 2.75 0.17
C PRO A 85 -3.79 3.32 1.40
N ALA A 86 -4.52 4.00 2.27
CA ALA A 86 -4.05 4.48 3.56
C ALA A 86 -4.38 3.48 4.67
N SER A 87 -3.97 2.21 4.53
CA SER A 87 -4.36 1.13 5.44
C SER A 87 -3.80 1.28 6.86
N GLY A 88 -2.66 1.94 7.04
CA GLY A 88 -2.02 2.16 8.34
C GLY A 88 -2.65 3.30 9.14
N ASP A 89 -1.86 3.89 10.03
CA ASP A 89 -2.32 4.94 10.97
C ASP A 89 -2.90 6.16 10.25
N ALA A 90 -2.38 6.51 9.06
CA ALA A 90 -2.91 7.61 8.25
C ALA A 90 -4.40 7.43 7.89
N GLY A 91 -4.87 6.21 7.71
CA GLY A 91 -6.28 5.90 7.44
C GLY A 91 -7.19 6.13 8.64
N GLY A 92 -6.63 6.21 9.85
CA GLY A 92 -7.38 6.54 11.06
C GLY A 92 -8.04 7.92 10.97
N ALA A 93 -7.39 8.90 10.37
CA ALA A 93 -7.95 10.24 10.16
C ALA A 93 -9.16 10.19 9.21
N LEU A 94 -9.04 9.51 8.06
CA LEU A 94 -10.13 9.32 7.12
C LEU A 94 -11.28 8.53 7.76
N GLY A 95 -10.97 7.43 8.44
CA GLY A 95 -11.96 6.57 9.11
C GLY A 95 -12.73 7.32 10.19
N SER A 96 -12.05 8.13 11.00
CA SER A 96 -12.69 8.95 12.02
C SER A 96 -13.63 9.99 11.42
N ALA A 97 -13.22 10.67 10.36
CA ALA A 97 -14.06 11.63 9.66
C ALA A 97 -15.31 10.97 9.07
N LEU A 98 -15.15 9.83 8.40
CA LEU A 98 -16.27 9.08 7.82
C LEU A 98 -17.20 8.50 8.89
N TYR A 99 -16.65 8.04 10.02
CA TYR A 99 -17.45 7.55 11.14
C TYR A 99 -18.32 8.66 11.71
N VAL A 100 -17.75 9.83 11.99
CA VAL A 100 -18.53 10.99 12.46
C VAL A 100 -19.60 11.36 11.45
N TYR A 101 -19.25 11.47 10.18
CA TYR A 101 -20.17 11.89 9.13
C TYR A 101 -21.36 10.91 8.96
N TYR A 102 -21.08 9.62 8.84
CA TYR A 102 -22.11 8.63 8.55
C TYR A 102 -22.80 8.04 9.77
N HIS A 103 -22.08 7.84 10.88
CA HIS A 103 -22.65 7.17 12.06
C HIS A 103 -23.10 8.16 13.13
N TYR A 104 -22.29 9.18 13.45
CA TYR A 104 -22.65 10.12 14.49
C TYR A 104 -23.67 11.16 14.01
N LEU A 105 -23.48 11.70 12.81
CA LEU A 105 -24.38 12.67 12.19
C LEU A 105 -25.51 12.02 11.36
N ASN A 106 -25.56 10.71 11.27
CA ASN A 106 -26.57 9.94 10.53
C ASN A 106 -26.77 10.38 9.07
N ASN A 107 -25.73 10.86 8.41
CA ASN A 107 -25.81 11.20 6.99
C ASN A 107 -25.98 9.94 6.14
N ARG A 108 -26.82 10.05 5.11
CA ARG A 108 -27.04 8.93 4.19
C ARG A 108 -25.79 8.64 3.37
N ARG A 109 -25.36 7.39 3.38
CA ARG A 109 -24.31 6.93 2.45
C ARG A 109 -24.91 6.75 1.05
N VAL A 110 -24.32 7.42 0.07
CA VAL A 110 -24.63 7.24 -1.34
C VAL A 110 -23.44 6.54 -1.97
N ALA A 111 -23.67 5.35 -2.53
CA ALA A 111 -22.66 4.59 -3.27
C ALA A 111 -23.34 4.04 -4.53
N ASP A 112 -22.76 4.28 -5.69
CA ASP A 112 -23.26 3.81 -6.98
C ASP A 112 -22.56 2.56 -7.51
N ASN A 113 -21.50 2.10 -6.79
CA ASN A 113 -20.65 0.97 -7.18
C ASN A 113 -19.94 1.11 -8.54
N ILE A 114 -19.90 2.30 -9.09
CA ILE A 114 -19.29 2.65 -10.37
C ILE A 114 -18.14 3.62 -10.17
N ASN A 115 -18.38 4.70 -9.41
CA ASN A 115 -17.41 5.75 -9.20
C ASN A 115 -16.60 5.52 -7.94
N ASP A 116 -15.29 5.74 -8.04
CA ASP A 116 -14.40 5.80 -6.89
C ASP A 116 -14.42 7.19 -6.27
N PHE A 117 -15.20 7.37 -5.20
CA PHE A 117 -15.26 8.63 -4.46
C PHE A 117 -13.93 8.98 -3.77
N GLN A 118 -13.03 8.02 -3.60
CA GLN A 118 -11.68 8.27 -3.10
C GLN A 118 -10.72 8.70 -4.22
N LYS A 119 -11.16 8.70 -5.49
CA LYS A 119 -10.39 9.14 -6.65
C LYS A 119 -8.98 8.53 -6.73
N GLY A 120 -8.84 7.23 -6.43
CA GLY A 120 -7.55 6.56 -6.38
C GLY A 120 -6.58 7.14 -5.33
N SER A 121 -7.09 7.83 -4.31
CA SER A 121 -6.33 8.59 -3.31
C SER A 121 -5.67 9.88 -3.83
N TYR A 122 -6.00 10.35 -5.03
CA TYR A 122 -5.60 11.67 -5.53
C TYR A 122 -6.49 12.76 -4.92
N LEU A 123 -6.30 13.00 -3.61
CA LEU A 123 -7.10 13.95 -2.83
C LEU A 123 -6.33 15.26 -2.50
N GLY A 124 -5.13 15.39 -3.04
CA GLY A 124 -4.32 16.59 -2.90
C GLY A 124 -4.73 17.71 -3.86
N ASN A 125 -3.95 18.77 -3.88
CA ASN A 125 -4.15 19.87 -4.81
C ASN A 125 -3.91 19.41 -6.25
N GLU A 126 -4.71 19.90 -7.16
CA GLU A 126 -4.56 19.69 -8.59
C GLU A 126 -4.13 21.01 -9.24
N TYR A 127 -3.18 20.95 -10.15
CA TYR A 127 -2.68 22.10 -10.90
C TYR A 127 -2.79 21.82 -12.40
N SER A 128 -3.29 22.79 -13.14
CA SER A 128 -3.29 22.72 -14.58
C SER A 128 -1.86 22.85 -15.17
N ASN A 129 -1.66 22.33 -16.37
CA ASN A 129 -0.39 22.49 -17.07
C ASN A 129 0.05 23.94 -17.22
N GLU A 130 -0.92 24.86 -17.38
CA GLU A 130 -0.66 26.30 -17.47
C GLU A 130 -0.13 26.88 -16.15
N GLU A 131 -0.74 26.50 -15.02
CA GLU A 131 -0.29 26.92 -13.69
C GLU A 131 1.11 26.40 -13.39
N ILE A 132 1.38 25.15 -13.76
CA ILE A 132 2.70 24.52 -13.61
C ILE A 132 3.72 25.28 -14.46
N GLU A 133 3.43 25.54 -15.72
CA GLU A 133 4.32 26.25 -16.65
C GLU A 133 4.62 27.68 -16.18
N ASN A 134 3.60 28.40 -15.72
CA ASN A 134 3.75 29.74 -15.16
C ASN A 134 4.62 29.74 -13.89
N SER A 135 4.44 28.75 -13.03
CA SER A 135 5.27 28.58 -11.83
C SER A 135 6.73 28.30 -12.19
N LEU A 136 6.99 27.40 -13.14
CA LEU A 136 8.35 27.07 -13.58
C LEU A 136 9.04 28.28 -14.19
N LYS A 137 8.35 29.06 -15.02
CA LYS A 137 8.86 30.34 -15.58
C LYS A 137 9.19 31.35 -14.47
N ARG A 138 8.28 31.51 -13.49
CA ARG A 138 8.44 32.43 -12.37
C ARG A 138 9.68 32.10 -11.54
N PHE A 139 9.96 30.83 -11.33
CA PHE A 139 11.13 30.38 -10.56
C PHE A 139 12.40 30.21 -11.41
N GLY A 140 12.34 30.48 -12.72
CA GLY A 140 13.49 30.33 -13.62
C GLY A 140 13.98 28.90 -13.77
N VAL A 141 13.11 27.92 -13.55
CA VAL A 141 13.46 26.49 -13.67
C VAL A 141 13.50 26.10 -15.13
N LYS A 142 14.59 25.45 -15.54
CA LYS A 142 14.68 24.85 -16.89
C LYS A 142 13.83 23.60 -16.95
N TYR A 143 12.96 23.51 -17.93
CA TYR A 143 12.10 22.35 -18.14
C TYR A 143 11.97 22.02 -19.64
N LYS A 144 11.57 20.81 -19.94
CA LYS A 144 11.19 20.36 -21.27
C LYS A 144 9.76 19.86 -21.22
N LYS A 145 8.90 20.38 -22.10
CA LYS A 145 7.55 19.86 -22.27
C LYS A 145 7.60 18.73 -23.28
N VAL A 146 7.01 17.62 -22.94
CA VAL A 146 7.01 16.39 -23.76
C VAL A 146 5.59 15.83 -23.84
N THR A 147 5.32 14.96 -24.79
CA THR A 147 4.08 14.19 -24.83
C THR A 147 4.09 13.09 -23.78
N GLU A 148 2.93 12.47 -23.54
CA GLU A 148 2.82 11.36 -22.59
C GLU A 148 3.66 10.16 -23.03
N GLU A 149 3.66 9.85 -24.33
CA GLU A 149 4.45 8.78 -24.92
C GLU A 149 5.96 9.02 -24.73
N GLU A 150 6.42 10.23 -25.07
CA GLU A 150 7.83 10.62 -24.85
C GLU A 150 8.21 10.56 -23.36
N LEU A 151 7.30 10.94 -22.47
CA LEU A 151 7.53 10.90 -21.03
C LEU A 151 7.72 9.47 -20.54
N ILE A 152 6.85 8.55 -20.98
CA ILE A 152 6.94 7.13 -20.62
C ILE A 152 8.27 6.52 -21.11
N GLU A 153 8.68 6.83 -22.33
CA GLU A 153 9.95 6.34 -22.88
C GLU A 153 11.17 6.87 -22.09
N ILE A 154 11.17 8.17 -21.80
CA ILE A 154 12.25 8.80 -21.01
C ILE A 154 12.33 8.17 -19.64
N ILE A 155 11.20 8.10 -18.91
CA ILE A 155 11.16 7.57 -17.54
C ILE A 155 11.60 6.11 -17.53
N SER A 156 11.08 5.29 -18.44
CA SER A 156 11.41 3.86 -18.53
C SER A 156 12.90 3.65 -18.78
N SER A 157 13.49 4.45 -19.70
CA SER A 157 14.93 4.40 -20.01
C SER A 157 15.79 4.82 -18.80
N GLU A 158 15.41 5.90 -18.11
CA GLU A 158 16.18 6.38 -16.96
C GLU A 158 16.14 5.38 -15.79
N ILE A 159 14.97 4.76 -15.53
CA ILE A 159 14.84 3.69 -14.54
C ILE A 159 15.69 2.46 -14.92
N ALA A 160 15.66 2.03 -16.19
CA ALA A 160 16.46 0.92 -16.67
C ALA A 160 17.98 1.19 -16.50
N ASN A 161 18.38 2.45 -16.62
CA ASN A 161 19.74 2.92 -16.38
C ASN A 161 20.06 3.15 -14.89
N LYS A 162 19.18 2.70 -13.96
CA LYS A 162 19.32 2.80 -12.50
C LYS A 162 19.45 4.23 -11.98
N LYS A 163 18.89 5.20 -12.69
CA LYS A 163 18.82 6.58 -12.22
C LYS A 163 17.62 6.77 -11.29
N VAL A 164 17.76 7.71 -10.37
CA VAL A 164 16.66 8.23 -9.54
C VAL A 164 16.02 9.38 -10.31
N ILE A 165 14.70 9.33 -10.49
CA ILE A 165 13.87 10.30 -11.20
C ILE A 165 12.72 10.77 -10.32
#